data_6cd074a7bbef3e25e5092d6099c73d86
#
_entry.id   6cd074a7bbef3e25e5092d6099c73d86
#
_cell.length_a   1.000
_cell.length_b   1.000
_cell.length_c   1.000
_cell.angle_alpha   90.00
_cell.angle_beta   90.00
_cell.angle_gamma   90.00
#
_symmetry.space_group_name_H-M   'P 1'
#
loop_
_entity.id
_entity.type
_entity.pdbx_description
1 polymer ?
#
loop_
_entity_poly.entity_id
_entity_poly.type
_entity_poly.pdbx_seq_one_letter_code
_entity_poly.pdbx_strand_id
1 'polypeptide(L)'
;MKKLIHVLNINDFFPELFALTFPTIQSYAQKHGFQINLITQRKFPDYPINYEKMQVFEDGREADLNMLCDADMLIHPHFPYVHQIVRDPAYVAFNDNYNISTKYYADRIPYF
;
A
#
# COMPACT_ATOMS: atom_id res chain seq x y z
N MET A 1 8.06 0.43 -18.54
CA MET A 1 7.64 -0.31 -17.35
C MET A 1 6.36 0.30 -16.80
N LYS A 2 5.32 -0.50 -16.63
CA LYS A 2 4.07 -0.06 -16.03
C LYS A 2 4.15 -0.27 -14.51
N LYS A 3 3.97 0.81 -13.75
CA LYS A 3 4.07 0.79 -12.28
C LYS A 3 2.79 1.35 -11.67
N LEU A 4 2.20 0.61 -10.76
CA LEU A 4 0.96 0.99 -10.09
C LEU A 4 1.15 1.10 -8.58
N ILE A 5 0.58 2.15 -8.00
CA ILE A 5 0.34 2.22 -6.57
C ILE A 5 -1.16 2.03 -6.36
N HIS A 6 -1.51 0.96 -5.67
CA HIS A 6 -2.89 0.66 -5.30
C HIS A 6 -3.18 1.26 -3.95
N VAL A 7 -4.21 2.08 -3.86
CA VAL A 7 -4.62 2.70 -2.61
C VAL A 7 -6.04 2.25 -2.31
N LEU A 8 -6.23 1.63 -1.17
CA LEU A 8 -7.53 1.13 -0.74
C LEU A 8 -8.21 2.16 0.14
N ASN A 9 -9.30 2.75 -0.34
CA ASN A 9 -10.10 3.70 0.43
C ASN A 9 -11.58 3.43 0.19
N ILE A 10 -12.09 2.40 0.85
CA ILE A 10 -13.46 1.94 0.69
C ILE A 10 -14.32 2.58 1.78
N ASN A 11 -15.54 3.01 1.40
CA ASN A 11 -16.50 3.67 2.29
C ASN A 11 -15.99 5.00 2.83
N ASP A 12 -15.14 5.69 2.05
CA ASP A 12 -14.62 7.02 2.42
C ASP A 12 -13.99 7.00 3.81
N PHE A 13 -13.09 6.07 4.01
CA PHE A 13 -12.42 5.81 5.29
C PHE A 13 -11.65 7.05 5.75
N PHE A 14 -12.03 7.62 6.89
CA PHE A 14 -11.41 8.79 7.52
C PHE A 14 -11.05 9.88 6.49
N PRO A 15 -12.05 10.60 5.93
CA PRO A 15 -11.80 11.58 4.86
C PRO A 15 -10.76 12.64 5.23
N GLU A 16 -10.78 13.10 6.49
CA GLU A 16 -9.82 14.11 6.95
C GLU A 16 -8.41 13.58 6.98
N LEU A 17 -8.23 12.35 7.43
CA LEU A 17 -6.91 11.70 7.42
C LEU A 17 -6.46 11.43 6.00
N PHE A 18 -7.34 10.93 5.15
CA PHE A 18 -7.01 10.66 3.75
C PHE A 18 -6.62 11.92 3.00
N ALA A 19 -7.23 13.05 3.32
CA ALA A 19 -6.87 14.34 2.74
C ALA A 19 -5.42 14.75 3.10
N LEU A 20 -4.88 14.24 4.19
CA LEU A 20 -3.49 14.47 4.59
C LEU A 20 -2.52 13.45 3.98
N THR A 21 -2.94 12.19 3.88
CA THR A 21 -2.06 11.11 3.44
C THR A 21 -1.97 11.00 1.93
N PHE A 22 -3.08 11.13 1.23
CA PHE A 22 -3.13 10.91 -0.21
C PHE A 22 -2.20 11.81 -1.00
N PRO A 23 -2.08 13.13 -0.70
CA PRO A 23 -1.12 13.97 -1.42
C PRO A 23 0.32 13.49 -1.33
N THR A 24 0.71 12.85 -0.23
CA THR A 24 2.06 12.29 -0.10
C THR A 24 2.27 11.10 -1.02
N ILE A 25 1.23 10.27 -1.19
CA ILE A 25 1.24 9.14 -2.12
C ILE A 25 1.29 9.66 -3.56
N GLN A 26 0.50 10.68 -3.87
CA GLN A 26 0.49 11.30 -5.20
C GLN A 26 1.85 11.89 -5.56
N SER A 27 2.49 12.57 -4.61
CA SER A 27 3.82 13.14 -4.82
C SER A 27 4.86 12.07 -5.12
N TYR A 28 4.81 10.98 -4.36
CA TYR A 28 5.70 9.84 -4.59
C TYR A 28 5.46 9.20 -5.96
N ALA A 29 4.19 9.01 -6.30
CA ALA A 29 3.81 8.43 -7.59
C ALA A 29 4.32 9.29 -8.75
N GLN A 30 4.14 10.59 -8.67
CA GLN A 30 4.60 11.52 -9.70
C GLN A 30 6.12 11.49 -9.82
N LYS A 31 6.81 11.50 -8.68
CA LYS A 31 8.28 11.52 -8.64
C LYS A 31 8.88 10.28 -9.29
N HIS A 32 8.28 9.12 -9.10
CA HIS A 32 8.84 7.84 -9.54
C HIS A 32 8.10 7.20 -10.71
N GLY A 33 7.14 7.91 -11.31
CA GLY A 33 6.47 7.45 -12.51
C GLY A 33 5.44 6.35 -12.28
N PHE A 34 4.80 6.32 -11.11
CA PHE A 34 3.70 5.41 -10.83
C PHE A 34 2.37 6.02 -11.27
N GLN A 35 1.47 5.16 -11.71
CA GLN A 35 0.06 5.47 -11.81
C GLN A 35 -0.63 5.05 -10.53
N ILE A 36 -1.67 5.78 -10.11
CA ILE A 36 -2.42 5.45 -8.90
C ILE A 36 -3.71 4.74 -9.29
N ASN A 37 -3.93 3.58 -8.69
CA ASN A 37 -5.19 2.85 -8.75
C ASN A 37 -5.90 3.00 -7.42
N LEU A 38 -6.90 3.87 -7.37
CA LEU A 38 -7.68 4.11 -6.16
C LEU A 38 -8.85 3.12 -6.11
N ILE A 39 -8.82 2.21 -5.15
CA ILE A 39 -9.84 1.18 -4.97
C ILE A 39 -10.87 1.70 -3.97
N THR A 40 -12.09 1.97 -4.45
CA THR A 40 -13.17 2.54 -3.63
C THR A 40 -14.38 1.64 -3.54
N GLN A 41 -14.45 0.57 -4.34
CA GLN A 41 -15.61 -0.32 -4.43
C GLN A 41 -15.27 -1.70 -3.88
N ARG A 42 -16.22 -2.31 -3.17
CA ARG A 42 -16.05 -3.67 -2.67
C ARG A 42 -16.38 -4.68 -3.78
N LYS A 43 -15.50 -5.68 -3.92
CA LYS A 43 -15.75 -6.86 -4.76
C LYS A 43 -16.07 -8.11 -3.95
N PHE A 44 -15.72 -8.12 -2.67
CA PHE A 44 -15.85 -9.29 -1.80
C PHE A 44 -16.66 -8.93 -0.54
N PRO A 45 -17.95 -8.56 -0.70
CA PRO A 45 -18.75 -8.04 0.42
C PRO A 45 -19.02 -9.07 1.52
N ASP A 46 -18.88 -10.36 1.23
CA ASP A 46 -19.08 -11.44 2.19
C ASP A 46 -17.87 -11.66 3.10
N TYR A 47 -16.77 -10.96 2.85
CA TYR A 47 -15.53 -11.09 3.62
C TYR A 47 -15.21 -9.77 4.33
N PRO A 48 -14.34 -9.82 5.36
CA PRO A 48 -13.89 -8.58 6.01
C PRO A 48 -13.31 -7.59 5.01
N ILE A 49 -13.41 -6.29 5.32
CA ILE A 49 -13.03 -5.22 4.39
C ILE A 49 -11.55 -5.31 3.97
N ASN A 50 -10.68 -5.83 4.82
CA ASN A 50 -9.27 -6.02 4.49
C ASN A 50 -9.05 -6.99 3.33
N TYR A 51 -10.02 -7.86 3.07
CA TYR A 51 -9.98 -8.78 1.93
C TYR A 51 -10.01 -8.05 0.59
N GLU A 52 -10.49 -6.82 0.58
CA GLU A 52 -10.54 -6.04 -0.65
C GLU A 52 -9.13 -5.72 -1.19
N LYS A 53 -8.10 -5.88 -0.39
CA LYS A 53 -6.71 -5.80 -0.84
C LYS A 53 -6.38 -6.85 -1.91
N MET A 54 -7.15 -7.93 -1.97
CA MET A 54 -7.01 -8.95 -3.00
C MET A 54 -7.32 -8.45 -4.41
N GLN A 55 -8.00 -7.32 -4.54
CA GLN A 55 -8.25 -6.71 -5.85
C GLN A 55 -6.95 -6.35 -6.57
N VAL A 56 -5.86 -6.15 -5.84
CA VAL A 56 -4.55 -5.83 -6.41
C VAL A 56 -4.05 -6.91 -7.35
N PHE A 57 -4.37 -8.18 -7.09
CA PHE A 57 -3.94 -9.28 -7.93
C PHE A 57 -4.51 -9.20 -9.34
N GLU A 58 -5.75 -8.75 -9.46
CA GLU A 58 -6.37 -8.58 -10.77
C GLU A 58 -6.03 -7.22 -11.38
N ASP A 59 -6.17 -6.15 -10.60
CA ASP A 59 -5.91 -4.80 -11.07
C ASP A 59 -4.45 -4.59 -11.49
N GLY A 60 -3.53 -5.27 -10.81
CA GLY A 60 -2.10 -5.16 -11.09
C GLY A 60 -1.54 -6.23 -12.01
N ARG A 61 -2.40 -7.04 -12.62
CA ARG A 61 -1.95 -8.19 -13.43
C ARG A 61 -1.03 -7.79 -14.57
N GLU A 62 -1.32 -6.66 -15.22
CA GLU A 62 -0.57 -6.18 -16.38
C GLU A 62 0.58 -5.23 -15.99
N ALA A 63 0.74 -4.94 -14.71
CA ALA A 63 1.80 -4.05 -14.25
C ALA A 63 3.09 -4.83 -13.97
N ASP A 64 4.21 -4.16 -14.20
CA ASP A 64 5.53 -4.72 -13.91
C ASP A 64 5.89 -4.59 -12.44
N LEU A 65 5.34 -3.55 -11.80
CA LEU A 65 5.58 -3.29 -10.37
C LEU A 65 4.29 -2.82 -9.73
N ASN A 66 3.91 -3.46 -8.65
CA ASN A 66 2.72 -3.14 -7.87
C ASN A 66 3.11 -2.79 -6.44
N MET A 67 2.64 -1.65 -5.97
CA MET A 67 2.82 -1.19 -4.60
C MET A 67 1.45 -0.98 -3.97
N LEU A 68 1.24 -1.52 -2.79
CA LEU A 68 -0.02 -1.35 -2.05
C LEU A 68 0.20 -0.39 -0.89
N CYS A 69 -0.60 0.66 -0.84
CA CYS A 69 -0.59 1.63 0.24
C CYS A 69 -1.96 1.69 0.90
N ASP A 70 -1.98 1.64 2.22
CA ASP A 70 -3.21 1.89 2.98
C ASP A 70 -3.57 3.38 2.95
N ALA A 71 -4.86 3.67 3.12
CA ALA A 71 -5.36 5.05 3.08
C ALA A 71 -4.79 5.94 4.18
N ASP A 72 -4.32 5.35 5.28
CA ASP A 72 -3.73 6.06 6.41
C ASP A 72 -2.20 6.11 6.38
N MET A 73 -1.60 5.75 5.25
CA MET A 73 -0.14 5.72 5.10
C MET A 73 0.38 7.06 4.59
N LEU A 74 1.35 7.62 5.31
CA LEU A 74 2.12 8.79 4.87
C LEU A 74 3.42 8.32 4.23
N ILE A 75 3.73 8.85 3.05
CA ILE A 75 5.01 8.59 2.41
C ILE A 75 5.91 9.80 2.63
N HIS A 76 7.03 9.57 3.31
CA HIS A 76 8.02 10.62 3.55
C HIS A 76 8.60 11.11 2.21
N PRO A 77 8.88 12.44 2.05
CA PRO A 77 9.41 12.96 0.80
C PRO A 77 10.73 12.33 0.36
N HIS A 78 11.50 11.82 1.30
CA HIS A 78 12.78 11.16 1.03
C HIS A 78 12.69 9.64 1.02
N PHE A 79 11.46 9.09 1.04
CA PHE A 79 11.30 7.64 0.93
C PHE A 79 11.91 7.17 -0.40
N PRO A 80 12.78 6.15 -0.37
CA PRO A 80 13.49 5.73 -1.58
C PRO A 80 12.56 5.11 -2.61
N TYR A 81 13.00 5.13 -3.87
CA TYR A 81 12.31 4.46 -4.94
C TYR A 81 12.32 2.94 -4.69
N VAL A 82 11.15 2.35 -4.49
CA VAL A 82 11.03 0.93 -4.10
C VAL A 82 11.68 0.00 -5.09
N HIS A 83 11.69 0.34 -6.38
CA HIS A 83 12.32 -0.49 -7.41
C HIS A 83 13.84 -0.63 -7.22
N GLN A 84 14.46 0.30 -6.51
CA GLN A 84 15.87 0.22 -6.18
C GLN A 84 16.14 -0.70 -4.99
N ILE A 85 15.13 -0.88 -4.12
CA ILE A 85 15.23 -1.73 -2.93
C ILE A 85 14.85 -3.16 -3.27
N VAL A 86 13.81 -3.29 -4.10
CA VAL A 86 13.23 -4.58 -4.48
C VAL A 86 14.00 -5.13 -5.65
N ARG A 87 14.75 -6.19 -5.41
CA ARG A 87 15.58 -6.82 -6.46
C ARG A 87 15.00 -8.12 -6.97
N ASP A 88 14.14 -8.77 -6.19
CA ASP A 88 13.44 -9.98 -6.63
C ASP A 88 12.12 -9.58 -7.29
N PRO A 89 11.95 -9.83 -8.61
CA PRO A 89 10.73 -9.44 -9.29
C PRO A 89 9.51 -10.25 -8.89
N ALA A 90 9.68 -11.36 -8.17
CA ALA A 90 8.57 -12.23 -7.83
C ALA A 90 7.82 -11.81 -6.59
N TYR A 91 8.48 -11.10 -5.65
CA TYR A 91 7.88 -10.90 -4.35
C TYR A 91 8.58 -9.81 -3.53
N VAL A 92 7.77 -8.95 -2.91
CA VAL A 92 8.28 -7.99 -1.91
C VAL A 92 7.28 -7.80 -0.81
N ALA A 93 7.77 -7.85 0.41
CA ALA A 93 6.99 -7.50 1.58
C ALA A 93 7.82 -6.61 2.48
N PHE A 94 7.19 -5.65 3.14
CA PHE A 94 7.84 -4.88 4.18
C PHE A 94 8.01 -5.73 5.42
N ASN A 95 9.20 -5.65 6.01
CA ASN A 95 9.45 -6.24 7.30
C ASN A 95 9.23 -5.18 8.39
N ASP A 96 8.05 -5.22 8.99
CA ASP A 96 7.66 -4.26 10.03
C ASP A 96 8.41 -4.48 11.35
N ASN A 97 9.24 -5.49 11.45
CA ASN A 97 10.00 -5.78 12.67
C ASN A 97 10.96 -4.66 13.08
N TYR A 98 11.26 -3.75 12.18
CA TYR A 98 12.06 -2.57 12.48
C TYR A 98 11.25 -1.44 13.11
N ASN A 99 9.93 -1.55 13.12
CA ASN A 99 9.05 -0.58 13.74
C ASN A 99 8.93 -0.89 15.23
N ILE A 100 9.06 0.14 16.06
CA ILE A 100 8.97 -0.02 17.53
C ILE A 100 7.61 -0.59 17.93
N SER A 101 6.53 -0.12 17.30
CA SER A 101 5.18 -0.61 17.58
C SER A 101 5.05 -2.09 17.24
N THR A 102 5.59 -2.50 16.11
CA THR A 102 5.54 -3.90 15.67
C THR A 102 6.33 -4.79 16.62
N LYS A 103 7.50 -4.33 17.03
CA LYS A 103 8.30 -5.06 18.03
C LYS A 103 7.53 -5.23 19.33
N TYR A 104 6.86 -4.18 19.77
CA TYR A 104 6.04 -4.24 20.99
C TYR A 104 4.94 -5.29 20.89
N TYR A 105 4.25 -5.33 19.73
CA TYR A 105 3.20 -6.32 19.51
C TYR A 105 3.78 -7.73 19.36
N ALA A 106 4.92 -7.88 18.74
CA ALA A 106 5.57 -9.18 18.58
C ALA A 106 5.92 -9.81 19.93
N ASP A 107 6.32 -8.99 20.91
CA ASP A 107 6.63 -9.47 22.25
C ASP A 107 5.39 -9.94 23.00
N ARG A 108 4.20 -9.50 22.61
CA ARG A 108 2.94 -9.81 23.25
C ARG A 108 2.12 -10.88 22.55
N ILE A 109 2.32 -11.05 21.27
CA ILE A 109 1.56 -11.99 20.43
C ILE A 109 2.52 -13.06 19.94
N PRO A 110 2.47 -14.30 20.51
CA PRO A 110 3.46 -15.34 20.24
C PRO A 110 3.59 -15.75 18.77
N TYR A 111 2.58 -15.44 17.95
CA TYR A 111 2.55 -15.86 16.55
C TYR A 111 2.91 -14.74 15.58
N PHE A 112 3.36 -13.65 16.09
CA PHE A 112 3.62 -12.46 15.27
C PHE A 112 4.99 -12.50 14.58
#